data_66faeb0c93b84ef5030516564eb1d550
#
_entry.id   66faeb0c93b84ef5030516564eb1d550
#
_cell.length_a   1.000
_cell.length_b   1.000
_cell.length_c   1.000
_cell.angle_alpha   90.00
_cell.angle_beta   90.00
_cell.angle_gamma   90.00
#
_symmetry.space_group_name_H-M   'P 1'
#
loop_
_entity.id
_entity.type
_entity.pdbx_description
1 polymer ?
#
loop_
_entity_poly.entity_id
_entity_poly.type
_entity_poly.pdbx_seq_one_letter_code
_entity_poly.pdbx_strand_id
1 'polypeptide(L)'
;MKVLWITNILLPDICSAMGWNAPVTGGWMSALAGFLTGAHPELELAVASVGPVGELVAKEVGGIRCFILPQTSRSGDWKAIQQRFAPEVIHIHGTEYAYGLEWIRECGNAHAVVSIQGLVDVYARYSLGGIERGELKKYRTLQDYLRPSLLKLPQRMAAQGQLEIEYMKTCGHFIGRTEWDRVHLWAVNPSAKYHFCNEMLREPFYHAHWNRSECEPHTIFLSQGAAPLKGLHQVLKAMPLILREFPDAKIRLAGSNIFSRKTLREKLKFSLYANYISSLIKRLGLQGHFEALGLCPPERMVEELKRCNVFICPSSIENSPNSLGEAQLTGVPCIGSYAGGVPDFAADGAALLYRFEETEMLADHVCSVFRSPELAEKLSAAAAKAAAERHNRDTICEEMMRIYRKIAS
;
A
#
# COMPACT_ATOMS: atom_id res chain seq x y z
N MET A 1 20.76 -16.27 -14.40
CA MET A 1 20.92 -14.85 -13.97
C MET A 1 20.71 -14.77 -12.48
N LYS A 2 21.64 -14.11 -11.76
CA LYS A 2 21.59 -13.97 -10.30
C LYS A 2 21.05 -12.60 -9.90
N VAL A 3 19.91 -12.58 -9.22
CA VAL A 3 19.25 -11.35 -8.79
C VAL A 3 19.18 -11.31 -7.27
N LEU A 4 19.66 -10.23 -6.66
CA LEU A 4 19.54 -9.96 -5.24
C LEU A 4 18.44 -8.93 -5.00
N TRP A 5 17.41 -9.32 -4.27
CA TRP A 5 16.43 -8.37 -3.72
C TRP A 5 16.89 -7.85 -2.37
N ILE A 6 16.95 -6.53 -2.22
CA ILE A 6 17.11 -5.88 -0.91
C ILE A 6 15.75 -5.36 -0.50
N THR A 7 15.19 -5.92 0.59
CA THR A 7 13.81 -5.67 1.00
C THR A 7 13.73 -5.01 2.37
N ASN A 8 12.75 -4.15 2.56
CA ASN A 8 12.44 -3.52 3.84
C ASN A 8 11.52 -4.38 4.73
N ILE A 9 11.04 -5.51 4.20
CA ILE A 9 10.16 -6.44 4.90
C ILE A 9 10.73 -7.85 4.76
N LEU A 10 10.76 -8.61 5.86
CA LEU A 10 11.02 -10.04 5.83
C LEU A 10 9.85 -10.77 5.17
N LEU A 11 10.14 -11.62 4.19
CA LEU A 11 9.09 -12.43 3.56
C LEU A 11 8.46 -13.37 4.58
N PRO A 12 7.13 -13.62 4.51
CA PRO A 12 6.42 -14.51 5.43
C PRO A 12 7.05 -15.89 5.60
N ASP A 13 7.51 -16.50 4.48
CA ASP A 13 8.15 -17.82 4.50
C ASP A 13 9.48 -17.82 5.24
N ILE A 14 10.25 -16.73 5.12
CA ILE A 14 11.50 -16.54 5.89
C ILE A 14 11.17 -16.45 7.38
N CYS A 15 10.16 -15.66 7.76
CA CYS A 15 9.72 -15.55 9.14
C CYS A 15 9.31 -16.90 9.71
N SER A 16 8.52 -17.67 8.98
CA SER A 16 8.10 -19.03 9.37
C SER A 16 9.29 -19.96 9.55
N ALA A 17 10.24 -19.95 8.61
CA ALA A 17 11.47 -20.77 8.68
C ALA A 17 12.39 -20.38 9.83
N MET A 18 12.28 -19.15 10.34
CA MET A 18 13.04 -18.64 11.50
C MET A 18 12.26 -18.76 12.82
N GLY A 19 11.02 -19.25 12.81
CA GLY A 19 10.14 -19.31 13.99
C GLY A 19 9.63 -17.94 14.45
N TRP A 20 9.59 -16.94 13.55
CA TRP A 20 9.11 -15.60 13.83
C TRP A 20 7.67 -15.40 13.36
N ASN A 21 6.98 -14.42 13.94
CA ASN A 21 5.67 -14.03 13.46
C ASN A 21 5.79 -13.39 12.08
N ALA A 22 5.05 -13.93 11.12
CA ALA A 22 4.99 -13.36 9.78
C ALA A 22 4.35 -11.96 9.78
N PRO A 23 4.89 -10.99 9.02
CA PRO A 23 4.25 -9.68 8.86
C PRO A 23 2.94 -9.84 8.09
N VAL A 24 1.96 -8.99 8.42
CA VAL A 24 0.66 -8.93 7.69
C VAL A 24 0.82 -8.28 6.32
N THR A 25 1.92 -7.54 6.12
CA THR A 25 2.27 -6.83 4.89
C THR A 25 3.34 -7.59 4.10
N GLY A 26 3.46 -7.31 2.79
CA GLY A 26 4.52 -7.91 1.95
C GLY A 26 4.12 -9.20 1.21
N GLY A 27 2.87 -9.67 1.34
CA GLY A 27 2.41 -10.87 0.63
C GLY A 27 2.53 -10.80 -0.90
N TRP A 28 2.48 -9.61 -1.47
CA TRP A 28 2.72 -9.40 -2.89
C TRP A 28 4.18 -9.71 -3.32
N MET A 29 5.17 -9.43 -2.45
CA MET A 29 6.58 -9.78 -2.73
C MET A 29 6.79 -11.30 -2.75
N SER A 30 6.19 -12.03 -1.80
CA SER A 30 6.26 -13.50 -1.79
C SER A 30 5.57 -14.08 -3.03
N ALA A 31 4.42 -13.54 -3.43
CA ALA A 31 3.73 -13.95 -4.65
C ALA A 31 4.60 -13.70 -5.88
N LEU A 32 5.19 -12.52 -6.00
CA LEU A 32 6.09 -12.18 -7.11
C LEU A 32 7.33 -13.08 -7.12
N ALA A 33 7.96 -13.33 -5.97
CA ALA A 33 9.14 -14.19 -5.87
C ALA A 33 8.83 -15.63 -6.33
N GLY A 34 7.74 -16.21 -5.84
CA GLY A 34 7.32 -17.56 -6.22
C GLY A 34 6.94 -17.68 -7.69
N PHE A 35 6.23 -16.68 -8.23
CA PHE A 35 5.83 -16.67 -9.63
C PHE A 35 7.04 -16.50 -10.58
N LEU A 36 7.95 -15.57 -10.26
CA LEU A 36 9.18 -15.34 -11.05
C LEU A 36 10.06 -16.57 -11.10
N THR A 37 10.35 -17.20 -9.95
CA THR A 37 11.21 -18.39 -9.90
C THR A 37 10.54 -19.62 -10.52
N GLY A 38 9.21 -19.71 -10.45
CA GLY A 38 8.46 -20.77 -11.12
C GLY A 38 8.41 -20.63 -12.65
N ALA A 39 8.22 -19.39 -13.15
CA ALA A 39 8.18 -19.11 -14.59
C ALA A 39 9.58 -19.08 -15.23
N HIS A 40 10.62 -18.75 -14.47
CA HIS A 40 12.00 -18.57 -14.92
C HIS A 40 12.98 -19.42 -14.09
N PRO A 41 13.08 -20.75 -14.33
CA PRO A 41 14.00 -21.63 -13.58
C PRO A 41 15.47 -21.25 -13.70
N GLU A 42 15.84 -20.50 -14.74
CA GLU A 42 17.20 -19.95 -14.93
C GLU A 42 17.52 -18.76 -14.00
N LEU A 43 16.53 -18.25 -13.25
CA LEU A 43 16.69 -17.17 -12.31
C LEU A 43 17.10 -17.71 -10.95
N GLU A 44 18.31 -17.38 -10.51
CA GLU A 44 18.72 -17.56 -9.12
C GLU A 44 18.33 -16.31 -8.32
N LEU A 45 17.30 -16.42 -7.47
CA LEU A 45 16.85 -15.32 -6.63
C LEU A 45 17.45 -15.43 -5.22
N ALA A 46 18.02 -14.34 -4.74
CA ALA A 46 18.33 -14.16 -3.33
C ALA A 46 17.60 -12.95 -2.74
N VAL A 47 17.26 -13.02 -1.47
CA VAL A 47 16.60 -11.94 -0.73
C VAL A 47 17.43 -11.56 0.48
N ALA A 48 17.78 -10.29 0.61
CA ALA A 48 18.44 -9.71 1.77
C ALA A 48 17.50 -8.78 2.54
N SER A 49 17.32 -9.02 3.83
CA SER A 49 16.45 -8.22 4.70
C SER A 49 17.09 -8.04 6.07
N VAL A 50 16.69 -7.00 6.79
CA VAL A 50 17.13 -6.76 8.17
C VAL A 50 16.18 -7.42 9.16
N GLY A 51 16.72 -8.20 10.10
CA GLY A 51 15.93 -8.96 11.07
C GLY A 51 16.51 -8.95 12.48
N PRO A 52 15.85 -9.60 13.45
CA PRO A 52 16.28 -9.67 14.84
C PRO A 52 17.36 -10.76 15.03
N VAL A 53 18.50 -10.58 14.36
CA VAL A 53 19.68 -11.46 14.46
C VAL A 53 20.88 -10.67 14.97
N GLY A 54 21.84 -11.35 15.58
CA GLY A 54 23.07 -10.73 16.10
C GLY A 54 24.18 -10.59 15.06
N GLU A 55 24.18 -11.44 14.03
CA GLU A 55 25.14 -11.48 12.92
C GLU A 55 24.44 -11.86 11.62
N LEU A 56 25.15 -11.76 10.49
CA LEU A 56 24.63 -12.13 9.18
C LEU A 56 24.29 -13.63 9.13
N VAL A 57 23.03 -13.95 8.93
CA VAL A 57 22.52 -15.33 8.76
C VAL A 57 22.21 -15.57 7.29
N ALA A 58 22.67 -16.71 6.76
CA ALA A 58 22.29 -17.20 5.43
C ALA A 58 21.49 -18.50 5.56
N LYS A 59 20.33 -18.56 4.90
CA LYS A 59 19.44 -19.72 4.91
C LYS A 59 18.79 -19.87 3.53
N GLU A 60 18.43 -21.09 3.16
CA GLU A 60 17.62 -21.36 1.98
C GLU A 60 16.18 -21.67 2.40
N VAL A 61 15.21 -21.02 1.76
CA VAL A 61 13.78 -21.16 2.04
C VAL A 61 13.04 -21.21 0.70
N GLY A 62 12.37 -22.34 0.40
CA GLY A 62 11.60 -22.49 -0.81
C GLY A 62 12.40 -22.31 -2.12
N GLY A 63 13.69 -22.71 -2.13
CA GLY A 63 14.58 -22.52 -3.28
C GLY A 63 15.15 -21.10 -3.42
N ILE A 64 14.79 -20.18 -2.51
CA ILE A 64 15.31 -18.80 -2.46
C ILE A 64 16.39 -18.70 -1.40
N ARG A 65 17.54 -18.15 -1.75
CA ARG A 65 18.62 -17.88 -0.80
C ARG A 65 18.31 -16.61 -0.02
N CYS A 66 18.22 -16.71 1.31
CA CYS A 66 17.85 -15.63 2.20
C CYS A 66 19.05 -15.19 3.04
N PHE A 67 19.36 -13.90 3.02
CA PHE A 67 20.34 -13.25 3.87
C PHE A 67 19.62 -12.36 4.88
N ILE A 68 19.83 -12.60 6.17
CA ILE A 68 19.22 -11.81 7.24
C ILE A 68 20.34 -11.05 7.95
N LEU A 69 20.29 -9.74 7.84
CA LEU A 69 21.27 -8.83 8.42
C LEU A 69 20.83 -8.36 9.81
N PRO A 70 21.77 -8.08 10.72
CA PRO A 70 21.46 -7.53 12.04
C PRO A 70 20.85 -6.14 11.94
N GLN A 71 20.07 -5.77 12.97
CA GLN A 71 19.45 -4.45 13.05
C GLN A 71 20.46 -3.31 13.25
N THR A 72 21.58 -3.64 13.86
CA THR A 72 22.68 -2.70 14.16
C THR A 72 23.99 -3.26 13.65
N SER A 73 24.93 -2.37 13.25
CA SER A 73 26.29 -2.73 12.85
C SER A 73 26.37 -3.72 11.67
N ARG A 74 25.97 -3.26 10.48
CA ARG A 74 25.99 -4.05 9.23
C ARG A 74 27.22 -3.80 8.35
N SER A 75 28.22 -3.12 8.89
CA SER A 75 29.44 -2.81 8.12
C SER A 75 30.16 -4.08 7.68
N GLY A 76 30.40 -4.20 6.38
CA GLY A 76 31.02 -5.37 5.75
C GLY A 76 30.07 -6.52 5.41
N ASP A 77 28.86 -6.56 5.95
CA ASP A 77 27.88 -7.62 5.67
C ASP A 77 27.43 -7.61 4.19
N TRP A 78 27.25 -6.42 3.63
CA TRP A 78 26.88 -6.28 2.21
C TRP A 78 27.96 -6.80 1.27
N LYS A 79 29.24 -6.54 1.57
CA LYS A 79 30.37 -7.12 0.85
C LYS A 79 30.42 -8.65 0.99
N ALA A 80 30.13 -9.17 2.17
CA ALA A 80 30.06 -10.62 2.39
C ALA A 80 28.95 -11.26 1.56
N ILE A 81 27.78 -10.63 1.45
CA ILE A 81 26.68 -11.08 0.56
C ILE A 81 27.13 -11.02 -0.91
N GLN A 82 27.74 -9.92 -1.35
CA GLN A 82 28.27 -9.77 -2.70
C GLN A 82 29.24 -10.90 -3.05
N GLN A 83 30.19 -11.22 -2.16
CA GLN A 83 31.15 -12.30 -2.38
C GLN A 83 30.51 -13.69 -2.42
N ARG A 84 29.51 -13.94 -1.55
CA ARG A 84 28.84 -15.25 -1.43
C ARG A 84 27.86 -15.54 -2.54
N PHE A 85 27.18 -14.52 -3.06
CA PHE A 85 26.13 -14.68 -4.06
C PHE A 85 26.55 -14.20 -5.47
N ALA A 86 27.38 -13.16 -5.53
CA ALA A 86 27.82 -12.51 -6.76
C ALA A 86 26.64 -12.13 -7.69
N PRO A 87 25.71 -11.25 -7.22
CA PRO A 87 24.53 -10.89 -7.99
C PRO A 87 24.91 -10.12 -9.26
N GLU A 88 24.20 -10.39 -10.36
CA GLU A 88 24.29 -9.67 -11.64
C GLU A 88 23.35 -8.46 -11.64
N VAL A 89 22.25 -8.52 -10.86
CA VAL A 89 21.29 -7.42 -10.69
C VAL A 89 20.95 -7.27 -9.22
N ILE A 90 20.88 -6.04 -8.76
CA ILE A 90 20.45 -5.67 -7.42
C ILE A 90 19.11 -4.93 -7.52
N HIS A 91 18.04 -5.52 -6.98
CA HIS A 91 16.74 -4.89 -6.94
C HIS A 91 16.40 -4.44 -5.52
N ILE A 92 16.38 -3.13 -5.31
CA ILE A 92 16.06 -2.50 -4.04
C ILE A 92 14.56 -2.21 -3.99
N HIS A 93 13.84 -2.84 -3.05
CA HIS A 93 12.40 -2.68 -2.87
C HIS A 93 12.09 -1.62 -1.82
N GLY A 94 11.73 -0.42 -2.28
CA GLY A 94 11.39 0.73 -1.44
C GLY A 94 12.58 1.62 -1.12
N THR A 95 12.25 2.86 -0.80
CA THR A 95 13.20 3.96 -0.54
C THR A 95 13.16 4.45 0.91
N GLU A 96 12.33 3.81 1.75
CA GLU A 96 12.03 4.26 3.11
C GLU A 96 13.14 3.96 4.11
N TYR A 97 14.05 3.03 3.79
CA TYR A 97 15.13 2.56 4.65
C TYR A 97 16.48 2.70 3.98
N ALA A 98 17.53 2.82 4.79
CA ALA A 98 18.89 3.00 4.31
C ALA A 98 19.56 1.74 3.72
N TYR A 99 18.93 0.57 3.77
CA TYR A 99 19.54 -0.72 3.44
C TYR A 99 20.14 -0.78 2.04
N GLY A 100 19.40 -0.31 1.04
CA GLY A 100 19.92 -0.23 -0.32
C GLY A 100 21.03 0.81 -0.48
N LEU A 101 20.96 1.95 0.23
CA LEU A 101 22.04 2.94 0.23
C LEU A 101 23.32 2.40 0.91
N GLU A 102 23.17 1.56 1.95
CA GLU A 102 24.30 0.87 2.55
C GLU A 102 24.96 -0.07 1.56
N TRP A 103 24.17 -0.87 0.82
CA TRP A 103 24.68 -1.67 -0.30
C TRP A 103 25.45 -0.81 -1.29
N ILE A 104 24.84 0.28 -1.76
CA ILE A 104 25.43 1.16 -2.77
C ILE A 104 26.77 1.73 -2.29
N ARG A 105 26.87 2.13 -1.03
CA ARG A 105 28.10 2.67 -0.46
C ARG A 105 29.21 1.62 -0.32
N GLU A 106 28.87 0.36 -0.03
CA GLU A 106 29.84 -0.72 0.15
C GLU A 106 30.20 -1.44 -1.15
N CYS A 107 29.24 -1.62 -2.05
CA CYS A 107 29.34 -2.50 -3.22
C CYS A 107 29.16 -1.78 -4.57
N GLY A 108 28.73 -0.51 -4.55
CA GLY A 108 28.45 0.26 -5.74
C GLY A 108 27.00 0.17 -6.22
N ASN A 109 26.64 1.00 -7.21
CA ASN A 109 25.31 1.11 -7.80
C ASN A 109 25.20 0.56 -9.23
N ALA A 110 26.29 0.00 -9.77
CA ALA A 110 26.26 -0.69 -11.05
C ALA A 110 25.24 -1.83 -10.98
N HIS A 111 24.40 -1.95 -12.00
CA HIS A 111 23.34 -2.97 -12.06
C HIS A 111 22.28 -2.90 -10.93
N ALA A 112 22.12 -1.72 -10.29
CA ALA A 112 21.08 -1.50 -9.29
C ALA A 112 19.82 -0.90 -9.92
N VAL A 113 18.66 -1.43 -9.53
CA VAL A 113 17.34 -0.85 -9.80
C VAL A 113 16.57 -0.67 -8.52
N VAL A 114 15.82 0.42 -8.41
CA VAL A 114 15.03 0.76 -7.21
C VAL A 114 13.54 0.77 -7.54
N SER A 115 12.74 -0.04 -6.87
CA SER A 115 11.28 0.05 -6.95
C SER A 115 10.75 1.14 -6.02
N ILE A 116 10.02 2.10 -6.59
CA ILE A 116 9.31 3.13 -5.85
C ILE A 116 8.03 2.52 -5.26
N GLN A 117 7.98 2.36 -3.93
CA GLN A 117 6.78 1.87 -3.23
C GLN A 117 5.81 3.02 -2.92
N GLY A 118 6.33 4.09 -2.40
CA GLY A 118 5.65 5.35 -2.12
C GLY A 118 6.69 6.45 -2.02
N LEU A 119 6.25 7.69 -2.02
CA LEU A 119 7.15 8.84 -1.93
C LEU A 119 6.94 9.52 -0.58
N VAL A 120 7.75 9.14 0.41
CA VAL A 120 7.61 9.55 1.82
C VAL A 120 7.73 11.06 1.99
N ASP A 121 8.65 11.71 1.24
CA ASP A 121 8.77 13.18 1.24
C ASP A 121 7.48 13.85 0.76
N VAL A 122 6.90 13.33 -0.31
CA VAL A 122 5.64 13.86 -0.86
C VAL A 122 4.48 13.55 0.09
N TYR A 123 4.42 12.32 0.63
CA TYR A 123 3.40 11.92 1.59
C TYR A 123 3.40 12.78 2.86
N ALA A 124 4.56 13.32 3.26
CA ALA A 124 4.69 14.23 4.40
C ALA A 124 3.72 15.42 4.29
N ARG A 125 3.52 15.95 3.09
CA ARG A 125 2.65 17.11 2.80
C ARG A 125 1.18 16.80 3.06
N TYR A 126 0.76 15.55 2.89
CA TYR A 126 -0.63 15.09 2.96
C TYR A 126 -0.92 14.21 4.18
N SER A 127 0.08 13.97 5.03
CA SER A 127 0.03 12.98 6.11
C SER A 127 -1.03 13.23 7.19
N LEU A 128 -1.52 14.47 7.32
CA LEU A 128 -2.63 14.81 8.21
C LEU A 128 -4.01 14.76 7.54
N GLY A 129 -4.09 14.36 6.27
CA GLY A 129 -5.36 14.19 5.55
C GLY A 129 -6.19 15.47 5.47
N GLY A 130 -5.55 16.64 5.30
CA GLY A 130 -6.26 17.92 5.26
C GLY A 130 -6.84 18.39 6.60
N ILE A 131 -6.64 17.64 7.69
CA ILE A 131 -7.13 18.08 9.01
C ILE A 131 -6.16 19.09 9.61
N GLU A 132 -6.66 20.24 10.00
CA GLU A 132 -5.86 21.27 10.63
C GLU A 132 -5.23 20.79 11.95
N ARG A 133 -3.96 21.15 12.16
CA ARG A 133 -3.26 20.80 13.41
C ARG A 133 -3.98 21.34 14.65
N GLY A 134 -4.62 22.52 14.55
CA GLY A 134 -5.41 23.13 15.63
C GLY A 134 -6.61 22.28 16.02
N GLU A 135 -7.32 21.70 15.05
CA GLU A 135 -8.42 20.78 15.27
C GLU A 135 -7.93 19.49 15.92
N LEU A 136 -6.91 18.84 15.35
CA LEU A 136 -6.35 17.61 15.90
C LEU A 136 -5.87 17.75 17.35
N LYS A 137 -5.31 18.91 17.73
CA LYS A 137 -4.84 19.15 19.11
C LYS A 137 -5.95 19.00 20.15
N LYS A 138 -7.22 19.25 19.80
CA LYS A 138 -8.38 19.11 20.71
C LYS A 138 -8.63 17.66 21.13
N TYR A 139 -8.10 16.70 20.36
CA TYR A 139 -8.33 15.25 20.54
C TYR A 139 -7.12 14.52 21.10
N ARG A 140 -6.14 15.22 21.69
CA ARG A 140 -4.95 14.64 22.30
C ARG A 140 -5.32 13.62 23.38
N THR A 141 -4.54 12.57 23.46
CA THR A 141 -4.66 11.50 24.45
C THR A 141 -3.35 11.39 25.24
N LEU A 142 -3.38 10.62 26.34
CA LEU A 142 -2.17 10.34 27.12
C LEU A 142 -1.05 9.74 26.26
N GLN A 143 -1.39 8.95 25.25
CA GLN A 143 -0.43 8.35 24.33
C GLN A 143 0.39 9.43 23.58
N ASP A 144 -0.21 10.55 23.22
CA ASP A 144 0.46 11.63 22.48
C ASP A 144 1.55 12.35 23.28
N TYR A 145 1.56 12.18 24.59
CA TYR A 145 2.62 12.68 25.49
C TYR A 145 3.71 11.64 25.73
N LEU A 146 3.38 10.33 25.62
CA LEU A 146 4.29 9.22 25.89
C LEU A 146 5.02 8.72 24.62
N ARG A 147 4.48 8.99 23.45
CA ARG A 147 5.00 8.54 22.15
C ARG A 147 5.12 9.69 21.16
N PRO A 148 5.88 9.52 20.06
CA PRO A 148 5.92 10.52 19.00
C PRO A 148 4.50 10.84 18.50
N SER A 149 4.06 12.06 18.77
CA SER A 149 2.70 12.53 18.40
C SER A 149 2.48 12.51 16.90
N LEU A 150 1.25 12.16 16.47
CA LEU A 150 0.79 12.32 15.10
C LEU A 150 1.04 13.72 14.53
N LEU A 151 0.98 14.74 15.38
CA LEU A 151 1.23 16.15 14.99
C LEU A 151 2.66 16.39 14.49
N LYS A 152 3.61 15.51 14.83
CA LYS A 152 5.00 15.55 14.33
C LYS A 152 5.21 14.62 13.12
N LEU A 153 4.16 13.92 12.67
CA LEU A 153 4.27 12.98 11.54
C LEU A 153 4.79 13.64 10.26
N PRO A 154 4.30 14.83 9.83
CA PRO A 154 4.82 15.48 8.63
C PRO A 154 6.34 15.71 8.68
N GLN A 155 6.85 16.21 9.81
CA GLN A 155 8.28 16.47 9.97
C GLN A 155 9.12 15.19 9.97
N ARG A 156 8.61 14.12 10.61
CA ARG A 156 9.29 12.82 10.62
C ARG A 156 9.34 12.20 9.22
N MET A 157 8.24 12.25 8.49
CA MET A 157 8.17 11.75 7.12
C MET A 157 9.07 12.57 6.19
N ALA A 158 9.08 13.90 6.31
CA ALA A 158 9.98 14.74 5.53
C ALA A 158 11.46 14.45 5.83
N ALA A 159 11.82 14.19 7.09
CA ALA A 159 13.18 13.79 7.46
C ALA A 159 13.54 12.40 6.88
N GLN A 160 12.61 11.45 6.92
CA GLN A 160 12.78 10.11 6.33
C GLN A 160 12.86 10.17 4.81
N GLY A 161 12.11 11.07 4.17
CA GLY A 161 12.12 11.29 2.73
C GLY A 161 13.47 11.78 2.18
N GLN A 162 14.40 12.24 3.03
CA GLN A 162 15.75 12.57 2.58
C GLN A 162 16.51 11.34 2.07
N LEU A 163 16.26 10.16 2.63
CA LEU A 163 16.81 8.90 2.11
C LEU A 163 16.30 8.62 0.68
N GLU A 164 15.02 8.84 0.44
CA GLU A 164 14.40 8.69 -0.87
C GLU A 164 15.04 9.62 -1.90
N ILE A 165 15.24 10.88 -1.55
CA ILE A 165 15.93 11.85 -2.41
C ILE A 165 17.38 11.41 -2.69
N GLU A 166 18.06 10.83 -1.70
CA GLU A 166 19.41 10.26 -1.89
C GLU A 166 19.41 9.08 -2.88
N TYR A 167 18.45 8.14 -2.76
CA TYR A 167 18.25 7.08 -3.75
C TYR A 167 18.05 7.63 -5.16
N MET A 168 17.12 8.60 -5.30
CA MET A 168 16.80 9.19 -6.60
C MET A 168 18.00 9.86 -7.25
N LYS A 169 18.88 10.52 -6.46
CA LYS A 169 20.09 11.18 -6.96
C LYS A 169 21.21 10.20 -7.28
N THR A 170 21.26 9.05 -6.60
CA THR A 170 22.39 8.12 -6.68
C THR A 170 22.18 7.02 -7.70
N CYS A 171 20.93 6.55 -7.88
CA CYS A 171 20.62 5.42 -8.76
C CYS A 171 20.21 5.88 -10.15
N GLY A 172 20.56 5.08 -11.15
CA GLY A 172 20.25 5.36 -12.55
C GLY A 172 18.98 4.70 -13.08
N HIS A 173 18.46 3.68 -12.40
CA HIS A 173 17.30 2.91 -12.84
C HIS A 173 16.24 2.79 -11.74
N PHE A 174 14.98 3.06 -12.10
CA PHE A 174 13.85 2.97 -11.20
C PHE A 174 12.68 2.22 -11.83
N ILE A 175 12.01 1.42 -11.02
CA ILE A 175 10.73 0.79 -11.38
C ILE A 175 9.63 1.55 -10.64
N GLY A 176 8.62 1.98 -11.38
CA GLY A 176 7.43 2.62 -10.83
C GLY A 176 6.18 2.16 -11.57
N ARG A 177 5.01 2.70 -11.18
CA ARG A 177 3.71 2.14 -11.56
C ARG A 177 2.69 3.18 -12.01
N THR A 178 3.03 4.46 -11.85
CA THR A 178 2.10 5.55 -12.10
C THR A 178 2.81 6.73 -12.75
N GLU A 179 2.04 7.53 -13.46
CA GLU A 179 2.57 8.80 -13.98
C GLU A 179 3.01 9.71 -12.83
N TRP A 180 2.34 9.62 -11.69
CA TRP A 180 2.65 10.41 -10.52
C TRP A 180 4.07 10.13 -9.98
N ASP A 181 4.45 8.87 -9.77
CA ASP A 181 5.80 8.55 -9.27
C ASP A 181 6.90 8.82 -10.32
N ARG A 182 6.57 8.62 -11.60
CA ARG A 182 7.46 8.95 -12.72
C ARG A 182 7.82 10.43 -12.73
N VAL A 183 6.83 11.32 -12.60
CA VAL A 183 7.04 12.77 -12.63
C VAL A 183 7.83 13.24 -11.42
N HIS A 184 7.58 12.67 -10.25
CA HIS A 184 8.35 12.99 -9.04
C HIS A 184 9.80 12.53 -9.13
N LEU A 185 10.07 11.35 -9.71
CA LEU A 185 11.43 10.91 -10.00
C LEU A 185 12.12 11.87 -10.98
N TRP A 186 11.44 12.20 -12.08
CA TRP A 186 11.96 13.12 -13.09
C TRP A 186 12.32 14.49 -12.48
N ALA A 187 11.51 15.01 -11.57
CA ALA A 187 11.75 16.30 -10.91
C ALA A 187 13.03 16.31 -10.06
N VAL A 188 13.47 15.16 -9.55
CA VAL A 188 14.70 15.02 -8.73
C VAL A 188 15.89 14.60 -9.59
N ASN A 189 15.70 13.66 -10.52
CA ASN A 189 16.73 13.11 -11.39
C ASN A 189 16.20 12.91 -12.80
N PRO A 190 16.26 13.94 -13.67
CA PRO A 190 15.75 13.85 -15.04
C PRO A 190 16.57 12.90 -15.94
N SER A 191 17.76 12.46 -15.51
CA SER A 191 18.59 11.49 -16.24
C SER A 191 18.30 10.03 -15.88
N ALA A 192 17.53 9.78 -14.80
CA ALA A 192 17.18 8.43 -14.38
C ALA A 192 16.29 7.74 -15.43
N LYS A 193 16.53 6.46 -15.63
CA LYS A 193 15.73 5.61 -16.51
C LYS A 193 14.57 5.04 -15.70
N TYR A 194 13.35 5.45 -16.05
CA TYR A 194 12.14 4.92 -15.46
C TYR A 194 11.67 3.69 -16.24
N HIS A 195 11.32 2.64 -15.51
CA HIS A 195 10.75 1.40 -16.03
C HIS A 195 9.35 1.25 -15.43
N PHE A 196 8.33 1.16 -16.28
CA PHE A 196 6.98 0.89 -15.84
C PHE A 196 6.80 -0.61 -15.61
N CYS A 197 6.46 -1.01 -14.39
CA CYS A 197 6.12 -2.39 -14.05
C CYS A 197 5.15 -2.42 -12.87
N ASN A 198 3.97 -2.96 -13.10
CA ASN A 198 2.93 -3.09 -12.08
C ASN A 198 3.26 -4.16 -11.04
N GLU A 199 2.47 -4.21 -9.96
CA GLU A 199 2.56 -5.24 -8.92
C GLU A 199 1.52 -6.34 -9.12
N MET A 200 1.91 -7.56 -8.77
CA MET A 200 0.97 -8.65 -8.58
C MET A 200 0.13 -8.41 -7.32
N LEU A 201 -1.12 -8.76 -7.39
CA LEU A 201 -2.02 -8.73 -6.24
C LEU A 201 -2.04 -10.10 -5.52
N ARG A 202 -2.72 -10.15 -4.38
CA ARG A 202 -2.86 -11.38 -3.61
C ARG A 202 -3.78 -12.38 -4.33
N GLU A 203 -3.44 -13.66 -4.24
CA GLU A 203 -4.08 -14.76 -4.99
C GLU A 203 -5.62 -14.79 -4.94
N PRO A 204 -6.29 -14.66 -3.77
CA PRO A 204 -7.74 -14.80 -3.71
C PRO A 204 -8.52 -13.82 -4.57
N PHE A 205 -7.96 -12.63 -4.86
CA PHE A 205 -8.66 -11.60 -5.62
C PHE A 205 -8.75 -11.91 -7.13
N TYR A 206 -7.84 -12.73 -7.66
CA TYR A 206 -7.88 -13.16 -9.07
C TYR A 206 -9.02 -14.11 -9.39
N HIS A 207 -9.61 -14.74 -8.38
CA HIS A 207 -10.69 -15.72 -8.52
C HIS A 207 -12.04 -15.21 -8.01
N ALA A 208 -12.07 -13.95 -7.58
CA ALA A 208 -13.26 -13.34 -7.02
C ALA A 208 -14.04 -12.58 -8.09
N HIS A 209 -15.37 -12.66 -8.01
CA HIS A 209 -16.26 -11.91 -8.90
C HIS A 209 -17.36 -11.26 -8.08
N TRP A 210 -17.51 -9.97 -8.26
CA TRP A 210 -18.60 -9.18 -7.67
C TRP A 210 -19.88 -9.39 -8.45
N ASN A 211 -20.99 -9.50 -7.71
CA ASN A 211 -22.33 -9.56 -8.28
C ASN A 211 -23.26 -8.69 -7.43
N ARG A 212 -23.92 -7.71 -8.07
CA ARG A 212 -24.83 -6.79 -7.39
C ARG A 212 -25.93 -7.52 -6.62
N SER A 213 -26.45 -8.64 -7.11
CA SER A 213 -27.51 -9.41 -6.44
C SER A 213 -27.09 -10.04 -5.11
N GLU A 214 -25.78 -10.18 -4.85
CA GLU A 214 -25.23 -10.72 -3.63
C GLU A 214 -24.85 -9.65 -2.61
N CYS A 215 -24.99 -8.37 -2.97
CA CYS A 215 -24.63 -7.26 -2.12
C CYS A 215 -25.62 -7.04 -0.98
N GLU A 216 -25.10 -6.66 0.19
CA GLU A 216 -25.94 -6.06 1.23
C GLU A 216 -26.29 -4.63 0.80
N PRO A 217 -27.59 -4.26 0.84
CA PRO A 217 -28.03 -2.95 0.35
C PRO A 217 -27.23 -1.79 0.97
N HIS A 218 -26.92 -0.81 0.14
CA HIS A 218 -26.29 0.47 0.50
C HIS A 218 -25.03 0.35 1.38
N THR A 219 -24.19 -0.67 1.11
CA THR A 219 -22.99 -0.92 1.87
C THR A 219 -21.76 -0.33 1.16
N ILE A 220 -21.04 0.51 1.90
CA ILE A 220 -19.76 1.11 1.53
C ILE A 220 -18.65 0.32 2.20
N PHE A 221 -17.60 -0.07 1.47
CA PHE A 221 -16.45 -0.75 2.03
C PHE A 221 -15.16 0.06 1.89
N LEU A 222 -14.36 0.08 2.96
CA LEU A 222 -13.02 0.65 3.01
C LEU A 222 -12.04 -0.40 3.54
N SER A 223 -10.90 -0.55 2.89
CA SER A 223 -9.86 -1.51 3.29
C SER A 223 -9.03 -1.07 4.50
N GLN A 224 -8.98 0.24 4.79
CA GLN A 224 -8.22 0.80 5.89
C GLN A 224 -8.64 2.23 6.21
N GLY A 225 -8.44 2.65 7.47
CA GLY A 225 -8.81 3.98 7.93
C GLY A 225 -8.08 4.40 9.21
N ALA A 226 -6.95 3.73 9.55
CA ALA A 226 -6.25 3.94 10.81
C ALA A 226 -5.37 5.20 10.85
N ALA A 227 -5.11 5.84 9.71
CA ALA A 227 -4.29 7.04 9.59
C ALA A 227 -5.04 8.17 8.86
N PRO A 228 -4.79 9.45 9.20
CA PRO A 228 -5.48 10.57 8.56
C PRO A 228 -5.35 10.58 7.04
N LEU A 229 -4.17 10.24 6.53
CA LEU A 229 -3.91 10.21 5.09
C LEU A 229 -4.84 9.23 4.33
N LYS A 230 -5.42 8.23 5.03
CA LYS A 230 -6.36 7.26 4.45
C LYS A 230 -7.80 7.78 4.34
N GLY A 231 -8.09 8.99 4.78
CA GLY A 231 -9.28 9.75 4.45
C GLY A 231 -10.61 9.27 5.04
N LEU A 232 -10.63 8.32 6.00
CA LEU A 232 -11.89 7.85 6.62
C LEU A 232 -12.79 9.01 7.07
N HIS A 233 -12.22 10.08 7.60
CA HIS A 233 -12.97 11.25 8.05
C HIS A 233 -13.72 11.97 6.93
N GLN A 234 -13.28 11.89 5.68
CA GLN A 234 -14.02 12.46 4.54
C GLN A 234 -15.25 11.62 4.21
N VAL A 235 -15.12 10.29 4.24
CA VAL A 235 -16.27 9.40 4.05
C VAL A 235 -17.30 9.61 5.16
N LEU A 236 -16.87 9.71 6.42
CA LEU A 236 -17.78 10.01 7.54
C LEU A 236 -18.49 11.36 7.37
N LYS A 237 -17.81 12.39 6.85
CA LYS A 237 -18.43 13.70 6.57
C LYS A 237 -19.44 13.64 5.42
N ALA A 238 -19.26 12.77 4.44
CA ALA A 238 -20.20 12.54 3.35
C ALA A 238 -21.47 11.80 3.79
N MET A 239 -21.39 10.94 4.83
CA MET A 239 -22.51 10.09 5.27
C MET A 239 -23.81 10.83 5.55
N PRO A 240 -23.85 12.01 6.21
CA PRO A 240 -25.12 12.72 6.43
C PRO A 240 -25.86 13.07 5.12
N LEU A 241 -25.15 13.31 4.02
CA LEU A 241 -25.75 13.54 2.70
C LEU A 241 -26.30 12.23 2.12
N ILE A 242 -25.51 11.16 2.20
CA ILE A 242 -25.92 9.83 1.72
C ILE A 242 -27.17 9.33 2.48
N LEU A 243 -27.21 9.49 3.79
CA LEU A 243 -28.31 9.05 4.66
C LEU A 243 -29.63 9.80 4.43
N ARG A 244 -29.62 10.97 3.76
CA ARG A 244 -30.87 11.65 3.35
C ARG A 244 -31.63 10.86 2.29
N GLU A 245 -30.90 10.17 1.39
CA GLU A 245 -31.48 9.39 0.31
C GLU A 245 -31.54 7.89 0.64
N PHE A 246 -30.52 7.38 1.32
CA PHE A 246 -30.39 5.97 1.71
C PHE A 246 -30.21 5.84 3.22
N PRO A 247 -31.32 5.89 4.00
CA PRO A 247 -31.27 5.93 5.48
C PRO A 247 -30.65 4.68 6.11
N ASP A 248 -30.55 3.57 5.39
CA ASP A 248 -29.93 2.31 5.79
C ASP A 248 -28.46 2.16 5.39
N ALA A 249 -27.90 3.17 4.70
CA ALA A 249 -26.51 3.12 4.24
C ALA A 249 -25.55 2.93 5.42
N LYS A 250 -24.52 2.08 5.20
CA LYS A 250 -23.53 1.75 6.22
C LYS A 250 -22.11 1.68 5.65
N ILE A 251 -21.15 1.99 6.51
CA ILE A 251 -19.72 1.85 6.26
C ILE A 251 -19.21 0.61 6.97
N ARG A 252 -18.51 -0.26 6.23
CA ARG A 252 -17.72 -1.38 6.76
C ARG A 252 -16.25 -1.08 6.54
N LEU A 253 -15.47 -1.08 7.62
CA LEU A 253 -14.06 -0.72 7.62
C LEU A 253 -13.21 -1.90 8.05
N ALA A 254 -12.36 -2.40 7.17
CA ALA A 254 -11.29 -3.33 7.51
C ALA A 254 -10.02 -2.60 8.00
N GLY A 255 -9.04 -3.36 8.45
CA GLY A 255 -7.74 -2.85 8.92
C GLY A 255 -7.63 -2.78 10.43
N SER A 256 -6.58 -2.13 10.92
CA SER A 256 -6.31 -2.04 12.36
C SER A 256 -7.48 -1.41 13.11
N ASN A 257 -8.04 -2.13 14.09
CA ASN A 257 -9.11 -1.61 14.92
C ASN A 257 -8.56 -0.59 15.94
N ILE A 258 -8.49 0.67 15.50
CA ILE A 258 -8.05 1.79 16.34
C ILE A 258 -9.15 2.29 17.29
N PHE A 259 -10.37 1.75 17.19
CA PHE A 259 -11.55 2.23 17.94
C PHE A 259 -11.81 1.42 19.20
N SER A 260 -11.20 0.24 19.36
CA SER A 260 -11.39 -0.61 20.53
C SER A 260 -10.81 0.03 21.79
N ARG A 261 -11.62 0.02 22.86
CA ARG A 261 -11.26 0.46 24.22
C ARG A 261 -11.60 -0.61 25.27
N LYS A 262 -11.71 -1.88 24.85
CA LYS A 262 -12.16 -2.98 25.71
C LYS A 262 -11.15 -3.28 26.83
N THR A 263 -9.86 -3.23 26.51
CA THR A 263 -8.78 -3.52 27.45
C THR A 263 -8.04 -2.25 27.88
N LEU A 264 -7.34 -2.31 29.04
CA LEU A 264 -6.48 -1.22 29.50
C LEU A 264 -5.38 -0.92 28.47
N ARG A 265 -4.81 -1.96 27.84
CA ARG A 265 -3.79 -1.83 26.78
C ARG A 265 -4.34 -1.08 25.56
N GLU A 266 -5.58 -1.33 25.15
CA GLU A 266 -6.22 -0.63 24.05
C GLU A 266 -6.50 0.84 24.39
N LYS A 267 -6.97 1.10 25.61
CA LYS A 267 -7.17 2.48 26.13
C LYS A 267 -5.85 3.27 26.11
N LEU A 268 -4.74 2.64 26.49
CA LEU A 268 -3.41 3.27 26.47
C LEU A 268 -2.86 3.45 25.05
N LYS A 269 -3.31 2.67 24.06
CA LYS A 269 -2.95 2.79 22.66
C LYS A 269 -3.87 3.68 21.85
N PHE A 270 -4.88 4.25 22.46
CA PHE A 270 -5.88 5.06 21.79
C PHE A 270 -5.26 6.37 21.29
N SER A 271 -5.14 6.50 19.98
CA SER A 271 -4.44 7.62 19.35
C SER A 271 -5.32 8.86 19.22
N LEU A 272 -4.70 10.01 19.04
CA LEU A 272 -5.33 11.28 18.72
C LEU A 272 -6.32 11.16 17.55
N TYR A 273 -5.91 10.49 16.46
CA TYR A 273 -6.78 10.30 15.30
C TYR A 273 -7.98 9.39 15.60
N ALA A 274 -7.77 8.31 16.34
CA ALA A 274 -8.88 7.45 16.79
C ALA A 274 -9.90 8.21 17.65
N ASN A 275 -9.42 9.12 18.52
CA ASN A 275 -10.27 9.99 19.31
C ASN A 275 -11.07 10.98 18.43
N TYR A 276 -10.40 11.61 17.48
CA TYR A 276 -11.05 12.47 16.48
C TYR A 276 -12.15 11.75 15.71
N ILE A 277 -11.85 10.56 15.15
CA ILE A 277 -12.84 9.75 14.41
C ILE A 277 -14.02 9.32 15.29
N SER A 278 -13.75 8.83 16.52
CA SER A 278 -14.81 8.44 17.46
C SER A 278 -15.73 9.61 17.80
N SER A 279 -15.16 10.80 17.99
CA SER A 279 -15.92 12.03 18.21
C SER A 279 -16.74 12.43 16.98
N LEU A 280 -16.17 12.28 15.78
CA LEU A 280 -16.85 12.59 14.52
C LEU A 280 -18.05 11.66 14.30
N ILE A 281 -17.89 10.34 14.48
CA ILE A 281 -18.98 9.35 14.43
C ILE A 281 -20.11 9.73 15.37
N LYS A 282 -19.78 10.07 16.63
CA LYS A 282 -20.78 10.49 17.63
C LYS A 282 -21.48 11.78 17.25
N ARG A 283 -20.73 12.79 16.83
CA ARG A 283 -21.25 14.13 16.45
C ARG A 283 -22.18 14.07 15.25
N LEU A 284 -21.89 13.18 14.28
CA LEU A 284 -22.70 13.00 13.08
C LEU A 284 -23.82 11.95 13.24
N GLY A 285 -23.98 11.33 14.42
CA GLY A 285 -25.02 10.33 14.67
C GLY A 285 -24.83 9.00 13.93
N LEU A 286 -23.59 8.63 13.60
CA LEU A 286 -23.27 7.49 12.69
C LEU A 286 -23.03 6.17 13.43
N GLN A 287 -23.35 6.04 14.73
CA GLN A 287 -23.05 4.84 15.53
C GLN A 287 -23.67 3.56 14.95
N GLY A 288 -24.88 3.67 14.37
CA GLY A 288 -25.59 2.56 13.73
C GLY A 288 -25.18 2.33 12.24
N HIS A 289 -24.37 3.22 11.68
CA HIS A 289 -23.99 3.24 10.26
C HIS A 289 -22.49 2.95 10.03
N PHE A 290 -21.76 2.57 11.08
CA PHE A 290 -20.33 2.33 11.03
C PHE A 290 -19.95 1.04 11.76
N GLU A 291 -19.29 0.14 11.03
CA GLU A 291 -18.79 -1.13 11.53
C GLU A 291 -17.28 -1.25 11.28
N ALA A 292 -16.49 -1.46 12.34
CA ALA A 292 -15.07 -1.74 12.27
C ALA A 292 -14.83 -3.25 12.38
N LEU A 293 -14.40 -3.86 11.27
CA LEU A 293 -14.22 -5.31 11.14
C LEU A 293 -12.91 -5.82 11.78
N GLY A 294 -11.93 -4.92 11.99
CA GLY A 294 -10.58 -5.30 12.40
C GLY A 294 -9.73 -5.78 11.24
N LEU A 295 -8.60 -6.44 11.56
CA LEU A 295 -7.72 -7.02 10.55
C LEU A 295 -8.43 -8.18 9.85
N CYS A 296 -8.51 -8.11 8.54
CA CYS A 296 -9.13 -9.12 7.69
C CYS A 296 -8.03 -9.83 6.87
N PRO A 297 -7.97 -11.17 6.89
CA PRO A 297 -7.16 -11.93 5.95
C PRO A 297 -7.69 -11.75 4.51
N PRO A 298 -6.90 -12.11 3.48
CA PRO A 298 -7.28 -11.90 2.09
C PRO A 298 -8.65 -12.46 1.72
N GLU A 299 -8.97 -13.66 2.17
CA GLU A 299 -10.25 -14.35 1.90
C GLU A 299 -11.42 -13.56 2.49
N ARG A 300 -11.27 -13.04 3.71
CA ARG A 300 -12.28 -12.19 4.34
C ARG A 300 -12.43 -10.86 3.62
N MET A 301 -11.33 -10.28 3.11
CA MET A 301 -11.38 -9.07 2.30
C MET A 301 -12.19 -9.29 1.00
N VAL A 302 -12.01 -10.44 0.34
CA VAL A 302 -12.80 -10.83 -0.84
C VAL A 302 -14.29 -10.93 -0.49
N GLU A 303 -14.64 -11.56 0.63
CA GLU A 303 -16.04 -11.64 1.09
C GLU A 303 -16.66 -10.25 1.30
N GLU A 304 -15.94 -9.34 1.95
CA GLU A 304 -16.41 -7.97 2.19
C GLU A 304 -16.58 -7.18 0.88
N LEU A 305 -15.66 -7.35 -0.08
CA LEU A 305 -15.76 -6.76 -1.41
C LEU A 305 -16.96 -7.28 -2.19
N LYS A 306 -17.21 -8.58 -2.16
CA LYS A 306 -18.39 -9.18 -2.82
C LYS A 306 -19.71 -8.71 -2.22
N ARG A 307 -19.74 -8.40 -0.94
CA ARG A 307 -20.95 -7.97 -0.22
C ARG A 307 -21.23 -6.47 -0.29
N CYS A 308 -20.26 -5.64 -0.68
CA CYS A 308 -20.47 -4.19 -0.74
C CYS A 308 -20.98 -3.74 -2.12
N ASN A 309 -21.71 -2.62 -2.12
CA ASN A 309 -22.16 -1.98 -3.37
C ASN A 309 -21.08 -1.09 -3.97
N VAL A 310 -20.17 -0.56 -3.15
CA VAL A 310 -19.12 0.34 -3.58
C VAL A 310 -17.90 0.24 -2.66
N PHE A 311 -16.72 0.19 -3.28
CA PHE A 311 -15.44 0.36 -2.60
C PHE A 311 -14.97 1.81 -2.73
N ILE A 312 -14.49 2.40 -1.64
CA ILE A 312 -13.91 3.76 -1.67
C ILE A 312 -12.44 3.72 -1.27
N CYS A 313 -11.60 4.36 -2.09
CA CYS A 313 -10.21 4.69 -1.78
C CYS A 313 -10.10 6.20 -1.51
N PRO A 314 -10.38 6.67 -0.26
CA PRO A 314 -10.52 8.09 0.03
C PRO A 314 -9.22 8.74 0.50
N SER A 315 -8.08 8.21 0.10
CA SER A 315 -6.79 8.65 0.60
C SER A 315 -6.42 10.06 0.11
N SER A 316 -5.81 10.87 0.96
CA SER A 316 -5.27 12.19 0.57
C SER A 316 -4.05 12.09 -0.33
N ILE A 317 -3.41 10.93 -0.35
CA ILE A 317 -2.29 10.58 -1.23
C ILE A 317 -2.13 9.07 -1.30
N GLU A 318 -1.87 8.54 -2.47
CA GLU A 318 -1.46 7.17 -2.75
C GLU A 318 -0.50 7.16 -3.94
N ASN A 319 0.41 6.20 -4.00
CA ASN A 319 1.14 5.94 -5.24
C ASN A 319 0.33 4.95 -6.11
N SER A 320 0.41 3.68 -5.77
CA SER A 320 -0.28 2.60 -6.47
C SER A 320 -1.04 1.77 -5.42
N PRO A 321 -2.31 2.12 -5.13
CA PRO A 321 -3.06 1.51 -4.03
C PRO A 321 -3.51 0.08 -4.37
N ASN A 322 -2.78 -0.92 -3.88
CA ASN A 322 -3.11 -2.34 -4.09
C ASN A 322 -4.56 -2.68 -3.69
N SER A 323 -5.08 -2.05 -2.63
CA SER A 323 -6.46 -2.28 -2.22
C SER A 323 -7.50 -1.78 -3.23
N LEU A 324 -7.20 -0.73 -4.00
CA LEU A 324 -8.05 -0.30 -5.11
C LEU A 324 -7.94 -1.29 -6.28
N GLY A 325 -6.72 -1.73 -6.60
CA GLY A 325 -6.50 -2.77 -7.61
C GLY A 325 -7.22 -4.08 -7.26
N GLU A 326 -7.17 -4.51 -5.99
CA GLU A 326 -7.88 -5.70 -5.49
C GLU A 326 -9.40 -5.57 -5.61
N ALA A 327 -9.95 -4.40 -5.26
CA ALA A 327 -11.38 -4.12 -5.43
C ALA A 327 -11.79 -4.12 -6.89
N GLN A 328 -10.99 -3.50 -7.76
CA GLN A 328 -11.22 -3.49 -9.20
C GLN A 328 -11.10 -4.89 -9.83
N LEU A 329 -10.12 -5.69 -9.42
CA LEU A 329 -9.94 -7.06 -9.90
C LEU A 329 -11.12 -7.97 -9.51
N THR A 330 -11.69 -7.74 -8.31
CA THR A 330 -12.94 -8.39 -7.88
C THR A 330 -14.16 -7.88 -8.68
N GLY A 331 -14.06 -6.73 -9.34
CA GLY A 331 -15.13 -6.11 -10.11
C GLY A 331 -16.08 -5.24 -9.29
N VAL A 332 -15.68 -4.78 -8.11
CA VAL A 332 -16.51 -3.87 -7.30
C VAL A 332 -16.52 -2.49 -7.91
N PRO A 333 -17.68 -1.79 -8.00
CA PRO A 333 -17.71 -0.37 -8.35
C PRO A 333 -16.81 0.44 -7.41
N CYS A 334 -15.88 1.21 -7.97
CA CYS A 334 -14.86 1.91 -7.20
C CYS A 334 -15.02 3.43 -7.29
N ILE A 335 -14.78 4.11 -6.15
CA ILE A 335 -14.65 5.56 -6.08
C ILE A 335 -13.28 5.87 -5.48
N GLY A 336 -12.51 6.76 -6.11
CA GLY A 336 -11.21 7.19 -5.65
C GLY A 336 -11.10 8.70 -5.48
N SER A 337 -10.28 9.15 -4.53
CA SER A 337 -9.88 10.56 -4.50
C SER A 337 -8.92 10.86 -5.66
N TYR A 338 -9.03 12.02 -6.27
CA TYR A 338 -8.06 12.49 -7.27
C TYR A 338 -6.76 12.90 -6.56
N ALA A 339 -5.94 11.91 -6.18
CA ALA A 339 -4.73 12.10 -5.38
C ALA A 339 -3.65 11.11 -5.77
N GLY A 340 -2.42 11.60 -5.98
CA GLY A 340 -1.28 10.77 -6.35
C GLY A 340 -1.50 10.00 -7.64
N GLY A 341 -1.26 8.69 -7.60
CA GLY A 341 -1.46 7.77 -8.73
C GLY A 341 -2.87 7.16 -8.82
N VAL A 342 -3.82 7.52 -7.96
CA VAL A 342 -5.20 7.02 -8.04
C VAL A 342 -5.85 7.28 -9.40
N PRO A 343 -5.63 8.43 -10.08
CA PRO A 343 -6.14 8.67 -11.42
C PRO A 343 -5.76 7.60 -12.46
N ASP A 344 -4.57 7.02 -12.35
CA ASP A 344 -4.12 5.95 -13.27
C ASP A 344 -4.98 4.67 -13.14
N PHE A 345 -5.61 4.46 -11.99
CA PHE A 345 -6.56 3.36 -11.74
C PHE A 345 -7.98 3.68 -12.21
N ALA A 346 -8.28 4.92 -12.50
CA ALA A 346 -9.62 5.35 -12.93
C ALA A 346 -9.74 5.55 -14.45
N ALA A 347 -8.68 5.24 -15.19
CA ALA A 347 -8.71 5.30 -16.66
C ALA A 347 -9.86 4.47 -17.23
N ASP A 348 -10.38 4.88 -18.39
CA ASP A 348 -11.44 4.20 -19.12
C ASP A 348 -12.72 3.92 -18.30
N GLY A 349 -12.97 4.72 -17.27
CA GLY A 349 -14.15 4.60 -16.43
C GLY A 349 -14.09 3.48 -15.39
N ALA A 350 -12.89 3.01 -15.05
CA ALA A 350 -12.67 1.96 -14.04
C ALA A 350 -12.93 2.43 -12.60
N ALA A 351 -13.08 3.73 -12.37
CA ALA A 351 -13.51 4.30 -11.09
C ALA A 351 -14.10 5.70 -11.30
N LEU A 352 -14.97 6.14 -10.39
CA LEU A 352 -15.34 7.54 -10.28
C LEU A 352 -14.28 8.28 -9.45
N LEU A 353 -13.98 9.50 -9.85
CA LEU A 353 -13.00 10.33 -9.14
C LEU A 353 -13.66 11.56 -8.52
N TYR A 354 -13.26 11.88 -7.31
CA TYR A 354 -13.64 13.11 -6.64
C TYR A 354 -12.41 13.83 -6.08
N ARG A 355 -12.46 15.12 -5.93
CA ARG A 355 -11.41 15.87 -5.25
C ARG A 355 -11.50 15.60 -3.75
N PHE A 356 -10.37 15.32 -3.11
CA PHE A 356 -10.29 14.81 -1.72
C PHE A 356 -11.13 15.59 -0.70
N GLU A 357 -11.19 16.92 -0.84
CA GLU A 357 -11.91 17.78 0.08
C GLU A 357 -13.42 17.87 -0.21
N GLU A 358 -13.87 17.42 -1.39
CA GLU A 358 -15.26 17.56 -1.85
C GLU A 358 -16.13 16.39 -1.41
N THR A 359 -16.55 16.44 -0.14
CA THR A 359 -17.42 15.41 0.48
C THR A 359 -18.79 15.32 -0.17
N GLU A 360 -19.29 16.41 -0.76
CA GLU A 360 -20.52 16.50 -1.52
C GLU A 360 -20.43 15.68 -2.81
N MET A 361 -19.32 15.80 -3.53
CA MET A 361 -19.07 15.04 -4.75
C MET A 361 -18.92 13.54 -4.43
N LEU A 362 -18.22 13.21 -3.33
CA LEU A 362 -18.15 11.84 -2.85
C LEU A 362 -19.53 11.27 -2.54
N ALA A 363 -20.39 12.03 -1.84
CA ALA A 363 -21.75 11.61 -1.51
C ALA A 363 -22.59 11.38 -2.77
N ASP A 364 -22.53 12.29 -3.74
CA ASP A 364 -23.26 12.16 -5.01
C ASP A 364 -22.81 10.91 -5.79
N HIS A 365 -21.52 10.64 -5.87
CA HIS A 365 -21.00 9.43 -6.52
C HIS A 365 -21.50 8.15 -5.84
N VAL A 366 -21.50 8.09 -4.51
CA VAL A 366 -22.04 6.95 -3.76
C VAL A 366 -23.53 6.78 -4.03
N CYS A 367 -24.31 7.85 -3.93
CA CYS A 367 -25.76 7.82 -4.20
C CYS A 367 -26.04 7.40 -5.65
N SER A 368 -25.25 7.86 -6.61
CA SER A 368 -25.39 7.48 -8.01
C SER A 368 -25.16 5.99 -8.27
N VAL A 369 -24.14 5.39 -7.62
CA VAL A 369 -23.89 3.95 -7.68
C VAL A 369 -25.02 3.15 -7.03
N PHE A 370 -25.55 3.62 -5.89
CA PHE A 370 -26.68 2.96 -5.22
C PHE A 370 -27.96 3.01 -6.04
N ARG A 371 -28.23 4.14 -6.67
CA ARG A 371 -29.45 4.44 -7.43
C ARG A 371 -29.51 3.71 -8.77
N SER A 372 -28.36 3.59 -9.48
CA SER A 372 -28.33 3.06 -10.85
C SER A 372 -27.59 1.72 -10.93
N PRO A 373 -28.34 0.59 -11.09
CA PRO A 373 -27.76 -0.71 -11.43
C PRO A 373 -26.86 -0.66 -12.66
N GLU A 374 -27.27 0.05 -13.68
CA GLU A 374 -26.57 0.17 -14.97
C GLU A 374 -25.22 0.85 -14.79
N LEU A 375 -25.15 1.90 -13.97
CA LEU A 375 -23.88 2.57 -13.65
C LEU A 375 -22.97 1.63 -12.86
N ALA A 376 -23.52 0.92 -11.86
CA ALA A 376 -22.75 -0.01 -11.04
C ALA A 376 -22.15 -1.15 -11.90
N GLU A 377 -22.94 -1.74 -12.79
CA GLU A 377 -22.48 -2.80 -13.70
C GLU A 377 -21.44 -2.28 -14.72
N LYS A 378 -21.64 -1.07 -15.25
CA LYS A 378 -20.68 -0.42 -16.15
C LYS A 378 -19.34 -0.19 -15.45
N LEU A 379 -19.35 0.34 -14.23
CA LEU A 379 -18.15 0.56 -13.43
C LEU A 379 -17.46 -0.78 -13.08
N SER A 380 -18.26 -1.79 -12.71
CA SER A 380 -17.77 -3.14 -12.40
C SER A 380 -17.02 -3.76 -13.59
N ALA A 381 -17.63 -3.73 -14.77
CA ALA A 381 -17.02 -4.29 -15.97
C ALA A 381 -15.73 -3.55 -16.38
N ALA A 382 -15.75 -2.22 -16.32
CA ALA A 382 -14.57 -1.40 -16.63
C ALA A 382 -13.45 -1.62 -15.60
N ALA A 383 -13.77 -1.68 -14.31
CA ALA A 383 -12.83 -1.94 -13.22
C ALA A 383 -12.14 -3.31 -13.38
N ALA A 384 -12.95 -4.38 -13.58
CA ALA A 384 -12.43 -5.74 -13.73
C ALA A 384 -11.51 -5.86 -14.95
N LYS A 385 -11.89 -5.27 -16.09
CA LYS A 385 -11.07 -5.26 -17.30
C LYS A 385 -9.73 -4.54 -17.08
N ALA A 386 -9.76 -3.31 -16.58
CA ALA A 386 -8.57 -2.52 -16.35
C ALA A 386 -7.62 -3.18 -15.35
N ALA A 387 -8.16 -3.77 -14.27
CA ALA A 387 -7.36 -4.47 -13.27
C ALA A 387 -6.77 -5.80 -13.78
N ALA A 388 -7.52 -6.57 -14.59
CA ALA A 388 -7.01 -7.79 -15.20
C ALA A 388 -5.83 -7.52 -16.15
N GLU A 389 -5.86 -6.41 -16.89
CA GLU A 389 -4.74 -5.96 -17.73
C GLU A 389 -3.56 -5.45 -16.89
N ARG A 390 -3.83 -4.56 -15.91
CA ARG A 390 -2.82 -3.94 -15.04
C ARG A 390 -2.05 -4.94 -14.20
N HIS A 391 -2.75 -5.92 -13.64
CA HIS A 391 -2.23 -6.90 -12.70
C HIS A 391 -2.05 -8.30 -13.31
N ASN A 392 -1.93 -8.37 -14.65
CA ASN A 392 -1.65 -9.62 -15.34
C ASN A 392 -0.28 -10.16 -14.92
N ARG A 393 -0.26 -11.36 -14.35
CA ARG A 393 0.94 -11.95 -13.73
C ARG A 393 2.03 -12.26 -14.73
N ASP A 394 1.65 -12.82 -15.88
CA ASP A 394 2.61 -13.20 -16.91
C ASP A 394 3.27 -11.95 -17.48
N THR A 395 2.48 -10.93 -17.79
CA THR A 395 2.98 -9.63 -18.27
C THR A 395 3.93 -8.97 -17.26
N ILE A 396 3.59 -9.02 -15.97
CA ILE A 396 4.45 -8.46 -14.90
C ILE A 396 5.77 -9.22 -14.80
N CYS A 397 5.73 -10.56 -14.86
CA CYS A 397 6.94 -11.38 -14.83
C CYS A 397 7.86 -11.13 -16.01
N GLU A 398 7.31 -11.14 -17.21
CA GLU A 398 8.07 -10.87 -18.44
C GLU A 398 8.69 -9.47 -18.43
N GLU A 399 7.93 -8.47 -18.00
CA GLU A 399 8.42 -7.10 -17.88
C GLU A 399 9.55 -6.99 -16.84
N MET A 400 9.39 -7.64 -15.68
CA MET A 400 10.43 -7.67 -14.67
C MET A 400 11.72 -8.32 -15.19
N MET A 401 11.61 -9.45 -15.88
CA MET A 401 12.76 -10.11 -16.50
C MET A 401 13.39 -9.28 -17.60
N ARG A 402 12.59 -8.57 -18.40
CA ARG A 402 13.08 -7.62 -19.42
C ARG A 402 13.90 -6.51 -18.79
N ILE A 403 13.41 -5.96 -17.66
CA ILE A 403 14.13 -4.93 -16.90
C ILE A 403 15.45 -5.49 -16.37
N TYR A 404 15.45 -6.67 -15.76
CA TYR A 404 16.68 -7.29 -15.22
C TYR A 404 17.72 -7.55 -16.31
N ARG A 405 17.32 -8.11 -17.46
CA ARG A 405 18.25 -8.31 -18.60
C ARG A 405 18.87 -7.01 -19.09
N LYS A 406 18.08 -5.92 -19.12
CA LYS A 406 18.56 -4.59 -19.53
C LYS A 406 19.54 -3.96 -18.52
N ILE A 407 19.45 -4.32 -17.24
CA ILE A 407 20.30 -3.80 -16.18
C ILE A 407 21.60 -4.62 -16.10
N ALA A 408 21.53 -5.93 -16.34
CA ALA A 408 22.68 -6.83 -16.36
C ALA A 408 23.62 -6.59 -17.55
N SER A 409 23.10 -6.05 -18.68
CA SER A 409 23.87 -5.70 -19.90
C SER A 409 24.61 -4.36 -19.73
#